data_69bb86a5f64861162c7897ef427d057f
#
_entry.id   69bb86a5f64861162c7897ef427d057f
#
_cell.length_a   1.000
_cell.length_b   1.000
_cell.length_c   1.000
_cell.angle_alpha   90.00
_cell.angle_beta   90.00
_cell.angle_gamma   90.00
#
_symmetry.space_group_name_H-M   'P 1'
#
loop_
_entity.id
_entity.type
_entity.pdbx_description
1 polymer ?
#
loop_
_entity_poly.entity_id
_entity_poly.type
_entity_poly.pdbx_seq_one_letter_code
_entity_poly.pdbx_strand_id
1 'polypeptide(L)'
;LSVSLGAAIAAKVNKFGDKNIKIFDALSLAINVREGNTLVPIIPKATELPAVGKKCYTTVVDNQNTINVELYQGNTKIPEEAAYLGNITITGIDPKPAGEPNISVDVSVDVNGVLRCKTVVDSFSRDITLELKSDAHAKTLTREEKRIIKWRNGISEIKDKARREQLEKMLEQYPKYIDAKTIRNAMKEAIN
;
A
#
# COMPACT_ATOMS: atom_id res chain seq x y z
N LEU A 1 -6.95 32.39 19.77
CA LEU A 1 -7.27 33.41 18.74
C LEU A 1 -6.70 33.07 17.36
N SER A 2 -5.50 32.47 17.25
CA SER A 2 -4.87 32.12 15.98
C SER A 2 -5.63 31.02 15.17
N VAL A 3 -6.16 30.00 15.84
CA VAL A 3 -6.91 28.92 15.19
C VAL A 3 -8.23 29.43 14.59
N SER A 4 -8.97 30.23 15.35
CA SER A 4 -10.25 30.79 14.88
C SER A 4 -10.05 31.79 13.73
N LEU A 5 -9.00 32.59 13.76
CA LEU A 5 -8.63 33.50 12.69
C LEU A 5 -8.23 32.71 11.41
N GLY A 6 -7.43 31.66 11.55
CA GLY A 6 -7.04 30.78 10.45
C GLY A 6 -8.25 30.09 9.82
N ALA A 7 -9.19 29.59 10.62
CA ALA A 7 -10.44 29.00 10.13
C ALA A 7 -11.31 30.02 9.39
N ALA A 8 -11.41 31.27 9.85
CA ALA A 8 -12.15 32.33 9.19
C ALA A 8 -11.53 32.70 7.84
N ILE A 9 -10.19 32.77 7.77
CA ILE A 9 -9.46 33.03 6.51
C ILE A 9 -9.71 31.87 5.52
N ALA A 10 -9.58 30.62 5.99
CA ALA A 10 -9.82 29.45 5.15
C ALA A 10 -11.25 29.40 4.62
N ALA A 11 -12.25 29.68 5.46
CA ALA A 11 -13.66 29.76 5.04
C ALA A 11 -13.89 30.86 4.01
N LYS A 12 -13.26 32.05 4.17
CA LYS A 12 -13.34 33.16 3.22
C LYS A 12 -12.74 32.77 1.87
N VAL A 13 -11.53 32.18 1.87
CA VAL A 13 -10.84 31.76 0.65
C VAL A 13 -11.64 30.68 -0.10
N ASN A 14 -12.18 29.69 0.63
CA ASN A 14 -12.97 28.63 0.02
C ASN A 14 -14.32 29.13 -0.55
N LYS A 15 -14.94 30.13 0.06
CA LYS A 15 -16.26 30.63 -0.36
C LYS A 15 -16.18 31.71 -1.44
N PHE A 16 -15.21 32.60 -1.37
CA PHE A 16 -15.16 33.79 -2.23
C PHE A 16 -13.92 33.82 -3.15
N GLY A 17 -12.96 32.92 -2.92
CA GLY A 17 -11.65 32.95 -3.53
C GLY A 17 -10.79 34.10 -3.00
N ASP A 18 -9.48 33.97 -3.13
CA ASP A 18 -8.52 35.05 -2.91
C ASP A 18 -7.41 34.93 -3.96
N LYS A 19 -7.03 36.05 -4.59
CA LYS A 19 -5.99 36.06 -5.63
C LYS A 19 -4.59 35.79 -5.05
N ASN A 20 -4.40 36.04 -3.77
CA ASN A 20 -3.10 35.97 -3.10
C ASN A 20 -2.94 34.75 -2.20
N ILE A 21 -4.04 34.07 -1.85
CA ILE A 21 -4.04 32.92 -0.94
C ILE A 21 -4.72 31.75 -1.63
N LYS A 22 -3.99 30.66 -1.82
CA LYS A 22 -4.50 29.36 -2.25
C LYS A 22 -4.27 28.36 -1.15
N ILE A 23 -5.32 27.65 -0.78
CA ILE A 23 -5.25 26.58 0.24
C ILE A 23 -5.37 25.26 -0.52
N PHE A 24 -4.37 24.42 -0.39
CA PHE A 24 -4.34 23.08 -0.96
C PHE A 24 -4.24 22.05 0.16
N ASP A 25 -5.07 21.05 0.11
CA ASP A 25 -4.90 19.86 0.92
C ASP A 25 -3.99 18.88 0.18
N ALA A 26 -3.18 18.15 0.93
CA ALA A 26 -2.27 17.15 0.39
C ALA A 26 -2.35 15.85 1.20
N LEU A 27 -2.10 14.73 0.54
CA LEU A 27 -2.07 13.41 1.17
C LEU A 27 -0.93 13.33 2.20
N SER A 28 -1.26 13.13 3.45
CA SER A 28 -0.29 12.92 4.54
C SER A 28 0.42 11.58 4.43
N LEU A 29 -0.27 10.56 3.91
CA LEU A 29 0.23 9.19 3.71
C LEU A 29 -0.01 8.77 2.26
N ALA A 30 0.96 8.04 1.70
CA ALA A 30 0.82 7.49 0.36
C ALA A 30 -0.31 6.46 0.29
N ILE A 31 -0.99 6.39 -0.86
CA ILE A 31 -1.86 5.28 -1.22
C ILE A 31 -1.01 4.28 -2.01
N ASN A 32 -0.97 3.06 -1.55
CA ASN A 32 -0.12 2.01 -2.10
C ASN A 32 -0.94 0.84 -2.60
N VAL A 33 -0.40 0.12 -3.56
CA VAL A 33 -0.86 -1.20 -3.99
C VAL A 33 0.16 -2.26 -3.55
N ARG A 34 -0.34 -3.46 -3.24
CA ARG A 34 0.53 -4.58 -2.90
C ARG A 34 1.02 -5.28 -4.16
N GLU A 35 2.33 -5.48 -4.24
CA GLU A 35 3.00 -6.28 -5.27
C GLU A 35 3.89 -7.33 -4.61
N GLY A 36 3.43 -8.57 -4.64
CA GLY A 36 4.06 -9.65 -3.89
C GLY A 36 4.11 -9.34 -2.39
N ASN A 37 5.30 -9.19 -1.83
CA ASN A 37 5.51 -8.91 -0.40
C ASN A 37 5.81 -7.42 -0.11
N THR A 38 5.66 -6.53 -1.08
CA THR A 38 5.99 -5.11 -0.89
C THR A 38 4.85 -4.20 -1.30
N LEU A 39 4.84 -2.99 -0.74
CA LEU A 39 3.94 -1.91 -1.12
C LEU A 39 4.62 -0.96 -2.10
N VAL A 40 3.91 -0.64 -3.18
CA VAL A 40 4.35 0.31 -4.21
C VAL A 40 3.36 1.47 -4.23
N PRO A 41 3.82 2.73 -4.11
CA PRO A 41 2.92 3.87 -4.11
C PRO A 41 2.27 4.05 -5.49
N ILE A 42 0.92 4.13 -5.49
CA ILE A 42 0.13 4.52 -6.66
C ILE A 42 -0.17 6.03 -6.62
N ILE A 43 -0.37 6.60 -5.43
CA ILE A 43 -0.40 8.04 -5.19
C ILE A 43 0.61 8.34 -4.07
N PRO A 44 1.70 9.06 -4.35
CA PRO A 44 2.72 9.39 -3.36
C PRO A 44 2.17 10.29 -2.23
N LYS A 45 2.84 10.27 -1.06
CA LYS A 45 2.60 11.25 -0.01
C LYS A 45 2.88 12.66 -0.51
N ALA A 46 2.27 13.65 0.11
CA ALA A 46 2.39 15.07 -0.22
C ALA A 46 1.88 15.44 -1.62
N THR A 47 1.13 14.55 -2.30
CA THR A 47 0.43 14.89 -3.54
C THR A 47 -0.77 15.76 -3.19
N GLU A 48 -0.91 16.91 -3.88
CA GLU A 48 -2.04 17.83 -3.72
C GLU A 48 -3.35 17.17 -4.15
N LEU A 49 -4.43 17.48 -3.43
CA LEU A 49 -5.78 17.02 -3.76
C LEU A 49 -6.49 17.98 -4.70
N PRO A 50 -7.29 17.49 -5.68
CA PRO A 50 -7.57 16.08 -5.95
C PRO A 50 -6.37 15.36 -6.61
N ALA A 51 -6.14 14.12 -6.24
CA ALA A 51 -5.02 13.31 -6.70
C ALA A 51 -5.51 12.09 -7.48
N VAL A 52 -4.76 11.70 -8.52
CA VAL A 52 -5.04 10.51 -9.33
C VAL A 52 -3.74 9.73 -9.52
N GLY A 53 -3.81 8.42 -9.30
CA GLY A 53 -2.74 7.48 -9.60
C GLY A 53 -3.25 6.39 -10.53
N LYS A 54 -2.39 5.92 -11.43
CA LYS A 54 -2.71 4.87 -12.40
C LYS A 54 -1.66 3.79 -12.39
N LYS A 55 -2.11 2.53 -12.45
CA LYS A 55 -1.23 1.40 -12.59
C LYS A 55 -1.81 0.35 -13.53
N CYS A 56 -0.93 -0.25 -14.34
CA CYS A 56 -1.32 -1.29 -15.29
C CYS A 56 -0.85 -2.65 -14.77
N TYR A 57 -1.71 -3.64 -14.93
CA TYR A 57 -1.49 -5.03 -14.57
C TYR A 57 -1.79 -5.94 -15.76
N THR A 58 -1.29 -7.17 -15.67
CA THR A 58 -1.60 -8.23 -16.60
C THR A 58 -1.84 -9.53 -15.83
N THR A 59 -2.32 -10.57 -16.51
CA THR A 59 -2.49 -11.91 -15.93
C THR A 59 -1.16 -12.64 -15.82
N VAL A 60 -1.00 -13.47 -14.79
CA VAL A 60 0.21 -14.27 -14.54
C VAL A 60 0.03 -15.74 -14.90
N VAL A 61 -1.21 -16.17 -15.21
CA VAL A 61 -1.57 -17.52 -15.62
C VAL A 61 -2.47 -17.44 -16.84
N ASP A 62 -2.36 -18.43 -17.74
CA ASP A 62 -3.23 -18.54 -18.91
C ASP A 62 -4.70 -18.68 -18.49
N ASN A 63 -5.58 -18.00 -19.23
CA ASN A 63 -7.03 -18.00 -18.98
C ASN A 63 -7.44 -17.52 -17.57
N GLN A 64 -6.63 -16.70 -16.93
CA GLN A 64 -6.95 -16.09 -15.65
C GLN A 64 -8.09 -15.09 -15.81
N ASN A 65 -9.22 -15.35 -15.15
CA ASN A 65 -10.44 -14.54 -15.26
C ASN A 65 -10.63 -13.53 -14.11
N THR A 66 -9.75 -13.56 -13.11
CA THR A 66 -9.87 -12.70 -11.91
C THR A 66 -8.50 -12.23 -11.44
N ILE A 67 -8.42 -10.94 -11.09
CA ILE A 67 -7.26 -10.33 -10.41
C ILE A 67 -7.72 -9.61 -9.16
N ASN A 68 -6.92 -9.70 -8.10
CA ASN A 68 -7.12 -8.96 -6.86
C ASN A 68 -6.01 -7.93 -6.69
N VAL A 69 -6.40 -6.68 -6.40
CA VAL A 69 -5.48 -5.58 -6.11
C VAL A 69 -5.77 -5.05 -4.72
N GLU A 70 -4.87 -5.27 -3.79
CA GLU A 70 -4.98 -4.79 -2.41
C GLU A 70 -4.45 -3.36 -2.29
N LEU A 71 -5.24 -2.49 -1.65
CA LEU A 71 -4.89 -1.10 -1.37
C LEU A 71 -4.54 -0.90 0.09
N TYR A 72 -3.51 -0.11 0.31
CA TYR A 72 -2.99 0.25 1.62
C TYR A 72 -2.70 1.75 1.72
N GLN A 73 -2.76 2.30 2.92
CA GLN A 73 -2.33 3.65 3.23
C GLN A 73 -1.16 3.63 4.21
N GLY A 74 -0.08 4.28 3.84
CA GLY A 74 1.12 4.32 4.69
C GLY A 74 2.37 4.80 3.96
N ASN A 75 3.40 5.19 4.72
CA ASN A 75 4.69 5.62 4.21
C ASN A 75 5.77 4.53 4.39
N THR A 76 5.38 3.27 4.22
CA THR A 76 6.22 2.09 4.35
C THR A 76 6.08 1.19 3.13
N LYS A 77 7.07 0.33 2.90
CA LYS A 77 7.01 -0.73 1.88
C LYS A 77 6.49 -2.06 2.44
N ILE A 78 6.25 -2.12 3.74
CA ILE A 78 5.88 -3.34 4.46
C ILE A 78 4.36 -3.34 4.66
N PRO A 79 3.60 -4.29 4.06
CA PRO A 79 2.14 -4.32 4.16
C PRO A 79 1.61 -4.33 5.58
N GLU A 80 2.27 -5.05 6.48
CA GLU A 80 1.87 -5.20 7.88
C GLU A 80 2.03 -3.90 8.71
N GLU A 81 2.81 -2.93 8.22
CA GLU A 81 3.00 -1.62 8.85
C GLU A 81 2.07 -0.54 8.29
N ALA A 82 1.32 -0.86 7.23
CA ALA A 82 0.39 0.05 6.57
C ALA A 82 -1.06 -0.23 6.95
N ALA A 83 -1.91 0.76 6.85
CA ALA A 83 -3.34 0.58 7.02
C ALA A 83 -3.94 -0.07 5.76
N TYR A 84 -4.59 -1.21 5.90
CA TYR A 84 -5.33 -1.84 4.83
C TYR A 84 -6.59 -1.04 4.51
N LEU A 85 -6.75 -0.63 3.25
CA LEU A 85 -7.91 0.15 2.80
C LEU A 85 -9.00 -0.72 2.16
N GLY A 86 -8.61 -1.79 1.48
CA GLY A 86 -9.55 -2.68 0.82
C GLY A 86 -8.92 -3.46 -0.34
N ASN A 87 -9.75 -4.29 -0.98
CA ASN A 87 -9.37 -5.10 -2.13
C ASN A 87 -10.25 -4.79 -3.34
N ILE A 88 -9.64 -4.55 -4.47
CA ILE A 88 -10.31 -4.42 -5.76
C ILE A 88 -10.29 -5.80 -6.43
N THR A 89 -11.45 -6.45 -6.53
CA THR A 89 -11.58 -7.71 -7.26
C THR A 89 -12.06 -7.42 -8.68
N ILE A 90 -11.22 -7.68 -9.66
CA ILE A 90 -11.50 -7.50 -11.09
C ILE A 90 -11.84 -8.86 -11.67
N THR A 91 -13.09 -9.06 -12.10
CA THR A 91 -13.60 -10.32 -12.64
C THR A 91 -14.00 -10.16 -14.09
N GLY A 92 -14.16 -11.29 -14.81
CA GLY A 92 -14.61 -11.33 -16.20
C GLY A 92 -13.54 -10.78 -17.15
N ILE A 93 -12.29 -11.12 -16.89
CA ILE A 93 -11.19 -10.96 -17.83
C ILE A 93 -11.35 -12.06 -18.89
N ASP A 94 -11.28 -11.68 -20.16
CA ASP A 94 -11.39 -12.65 -21.26
C ASP A 94 -10.26 -13.68 -21.20
N PRO A 95 -10.56 -14.97 -21.49
CA PRO A 95 -9.54 -16.01 -21.52
C PRO A 95 -8.49 -15.70 -22.60
N LYS A 96 -7.27 -15.41 -22.17
CA LYS A 96 -6.10 -15.11 -23.01
C LYS A 96 -4.85 -15.72 -22.39
N PRO A 97 -3.76 -15.88 -23.14
CA PRO A 97 -2.46 -16.23 -22.59
C PRO A 97 -1.99 -15.24 -21.51
N ALA A 98 -1.20 -15.74 -20.56
CA ALA A 98 -0.59 -14.91 -19.53
C ALA A 98 0.18 -13.75 -20.14
N GLY A 99 0.02 -12.54 -19.60
CA GLY A 99 0.71 -11.34 -20.07
C GLY A 99 0.00 -10.57 -21.19
N GLU A 100 -1.01 -11.12 -21.85
CA GLU A 100 -1.74 -10.42 -22.92
C GLU A 100 -2.81 -9.44 -22.43
N PRO A 101 -3.67 -9.77 -21.42
CA PRO A 101 -4.68 -8.84 -20.95
C PRO A 101 -4.07 -7.56 -20.38
N ASN A 102 -4.59 -6.41 -20.82
CA ASN A 102 -4.18 -5.12 -20.27
C ASN A 102 -5.23 -4.61 -19.30
N ILE A 103 -4.85 -4.53 -18.03
CA ILE A 103 -5.75 -4.15 -16.93
C ILE A 103 -5.21 -2.89 -16.28
N SER A 104 -5.95 -1.79 -16.42
CA SER A 104 -5.62 -0.52 -15.78
C SER A 104 -6.44 -0.34 -14.52
N VAL A 105 -5.77 0.05 -13.44
CA VAL A 105 -6.39 0.44 -12.18
C VAL A 105 -6.07 1.91 -11.94
N ASP A 106 -7.10 2.74 -11.96
CA ASP A 106 -7.02 4.16 -11.70
C ASP A 106 -7.58 4.41 -10.30
N VAL A 107 -6.77 4.99 -9.41
CA VAL A 107 -7.16 5.34 -8.04
C VAL A 107 -7.19 6.84 -7.94
N SER A 108 -8.27 7.42 -7.45
CA SER A 108 -8.43 8.86 -7.26
C SER A 108 -8.85 9.19 -5.83
N VAL A 109 -8.34 10.32 -5.33
CA VAL A 109 -8.75 10.91 -4.05
C VAL A 109 -9.24 12.31 -4.33
N ASP A 110 -10.49 12.60 -3.97
CA ASP A 110 -11.08 13.91 -4.16
C ASP A 110 -10.64 14.92 -3.08
N VAL A 111 -11.07 16.17 -3.22
CA VAL A 111 -10.75 17.26 -2.27
C VAL A 111 -11.26 17.01 -0.85
N ASN A 112 -12.22 16.11 -0.67
CA ASN A 112 -12.76 15.73 0.64
C ASN A 112 -12.06 14.48 1.22
N GLY A 113 -11.03 13.96 0.53
CA GLY A 113 -10.32 12.74 0.93
C GLY A 113 -11.04 11.44 0.57
N VAL A 114 -12.11 11.49 -0.23
CA VAL A 114 -12.84 10.29 -0.65
C VAL A 114 -12.07 9.57 -1.74
N LEU A 115 -11.76 8.30 -1.49
CA LEU A 115 -11.04 7.43 -2.41
C LEU A 115 -12.04 6.72 -3.34
N ARG A 116 -11.77 6.78 -4.65
CA ARG A 116 -12.51 6.06 -5.69
C ARG A 116 -11.56 5.29 -6.58
N CYS A 117 -12.01 4.14 -7.06
CA CYS A 117 -11.25 3.30 -7.97
C CYS A 117 -12.05 3.04 -9.23
N LYS A 118 -11.35 3.10 -10.36
CA LYS A 118 -11.87 2.75 -11.66
C LYS A 118 -10.95 1.73 -12.30
N THR A 119 -11.52 0.70 -12.89
CA THR A 119 -10.75 -0.32 -13.60
C THR A 119 -11.15 -0.36 -15.06
N VAL A 120 -10.16 -0.56 -15.93
CA VAL A 120 -10.36 -0.77 -17.37
C VAL A 120 -9.68 -2.06 -17.75
N VAL A 121 -10.43 -2.97 -18.35
CA VAL A 121 -9.93 -4.25 -18.89
C VAL A 121 -10.08 -4.20 -20.39
N ASP A 122 -8.98 -4.26 -21.13
CA ASP A 122 -8.91 -4.33 -22.61
C ASP A 122 -9.77 -3.28 -23.37
N SER A 123 -10.18 -2.19 -22.84
CA SER A 123 -11.07 -1.14 -23.37
C SER A 123 -12.46 -1.10 -22.73
N PHE A 124 -12.84 -2.05 -21.89
CA PHE A 124 -14.09 -2.00 -21.14
C PHE A 124 -13.87 -1.33 -19.79
N SER A 125 -14.47 -0.17 -19.61
CA SER A 125 -14.40 0.56 -18.33
C SER A 125 -15.43 0.02 -17.36
N ARG A 126 -14.98 -0.26 -16.13
CA ARG A 126 -15.84 -0.60 -14.99
C ARG A 126 -15.50 0.33 -13.83
N ASP A 127 -16.48 1.06 -13.36
CA ASP A 127 -16.36 1.86 -12.15
C ASP A 127 -16.61 0.93 -10.95
N ILE A 128 -15.60 0.70 -10.14
CA ILE A 128 -15.70 -0.05 -8.90
C ILE A 128 -15.64 0.96 -7.76
N THR A 129 -16.77 1.14 -7.08
CA THR A 129 -16.77 1.87 -5.83
C THR A 129 -16.21 0.93 -4.76
N LEU A 130 -15.01 1.25 -4.25
CA LEU A 130 -14.51 0.59 -3.06
C LEU A 130 -15.38 1.01 -1.89
N GLU A 131 -16.11 0.07 -1.31
CA GLU A 131 -16.55 0.24 0.06
C GLU A 131 -15.29 0.17 0.92
N LEU A 132 -14.81 1.33 1.36
CA LEU A 132 -13.79 1.42 2.38
C LEU A 132 -14.39 0.80 3.65
N LYS A 133 -14.16 -0.47 3.87
CA LYS A 133 -14.33 -1.04 5.20
C LYS A 133 -13.27 -0.34 6.05
N SER A 134 -13.73 0.63 6.80
CA SER A 134 -12.92 1.40 7.74
C SER A 134 -12.55 0.55 8.97
N ASP A 135 -12.10 -0.68 8.76
CA ASP A 135 -11.25 -1.37 9.72
C ASP A 135 -9.85 -0.74 9.69
N ALA A 136 -9.82 0.58 9.54
CA ALA A 136 -8.64 1.44 9.59
C ALA A 136 -8.10 1.55 11.03
N HIS A 137 -8.13 0.48 11.77
CA HIS A 137 -7.13 0.23 12.77
C HIS A 137 -5.97 -0.45 12.04
N ALA A 138 -5.06 0.37 11.49
CA ALA A 138 -3.70 -0.10 11.33
C ALA A 138 -3.38 -0.76 12.67
N LYS A 139 -3.35 -2.10 12.68
CA LYS A 139 -2.97 -2.85 13.88
C LYS A 139 -1.61 -2.28 14.26
N THR A 140 -1.57 -1.50 15.33
CA THR A 140 -0.30 -0.93 15.77
C THR A 140 0.57 -2.10 16.17
N LEU A 141 1.43 -2.50 15.24
CA LEU A 141 2.35 -3.62 15.45
C LEU A 141 3.16 -3.36 16.72
N THR A 142 3.22 -4.34 17.58
CA THR A 142 4.09 -4.30 18.75
C THR A 142 5.56 -4.16 18.31
N ARG A 143 6.41 -3.72 19.22
CA ARG A 143 7.85 -3.61 18.96
C ARG A 143 8.47 -4.94 18.51
N GLU A 144 7.92 -6.05 18.97
CA GLU A 144 8.34 -7.41 18.62
C GLU A 144 7.85 -7.80 17.21
N GLU A 145 6.60 -7.56 16.88
CA GLU A 145 6.06 -7.83 15.54
C GLU A 145 6.84 -7.07 14.47
N LYS A 146 7.12 -5.78 14.67
CA LYS A 146 7.96 -4.98 13.76
C LYS A 146 9.37 -5.57 13.58
N ARG A 147 9.93 -6.12 14.65
CA ARG A 147 11.24 -6.76 14.63
C ARG A 147 11.23 -8.07 13.83
N ILE A 148 10.20 -8.90 14.02
CA ILE A 148 10.00 -10.16 13.28
C ILE A 148 9.85 -9.86 11.77
N ILE A 149 9.04 -8.89 11.40
CA ILE A 149 8.83 -8.49 10.01
C ILE A 149 10.16 -8.02 9.38
N LYS A 150 10.91 -7.17 10.09
CA LYS A 150 12.22 -6.71 9.61
C LYS A 150 13.19 -7.86 9.35
N TRP A 151 13.23 -8.85 10.23
CA TRP A 151 14.09 -10.01 10.06
C TRP A 151 13.63 -10.91 8.93
N ARG A 152 12.34 -11.16 8.79
CA ARG A 152 11.77 -11.95 7.67
C ARG A 152 12.13 -11.34 6.32
N ASN A 153 12.02 -10.03 6.18
CA ASN A 153 12.40 -9.33 4.96
C ASN A 153 13.91 -9.43 4.69
N GLY A 154 14.75 -9.28 5.72
CA GLY A 154 16.20 -9.48 5.57
C GLY A 154 16.59 -10.91 5.20
N ILE A 155 15.89 -11.92 5.73
CA ILE A 155 16.11 -13.33 5.39
C ILE A 155 15.77 -13.61 3.93
N SER A 156 14.72 -12.99 3.38
CA SER A 156 14.31 -13.18 1.97
C SER A 156 15.34 -12.68 0.98
N GLU A 157 16.22 -11.76 1.36
CA GLU A 157 17.29 -11.20 0.52
C GLU A 157 18.55 -12.08 0.49
N ILE A 158 18.66 -13.08 1.37
CA ILE A 158 19.83 -13.97 1.46
C ILE A 158 19.82 -14.96 0.29
N LYS A 159 20.88 -14.97 -0.49
CA LYS A 159 21.01 -15.82 -1.69
C LYS A 159 21.24 -17.30 -1.34
N ASP A 160 21.93 -17.58 -0.24
CA ASP A 160 22.20 -18.96 0.23
C ASP A 160 20.94 -19.59 0.80
N LYS A 161 20.44 -20.62 0.09
CA LYS A 161 19.22 -21.33 0.44
C LYS A 161 19.29 -22.03 1.79
N ALA A 162 20.43 -22.66 2.11
CA ALA A 162 20.59 -23.39 3.37
C ALA A 162 20.59 -22.45 4.58
N ARG A 163 21.30 -21.32 4.46
CA ARG A 163 21.31 -20.27 5.49
C ARG A 163 19.95 -19.64 5.68
N ARG A 164 19.21 -19.38 4.59
CA ARG A 164 17.85 -18.84 4.63
C ARG A 164 16.91 -19.77 5.39
N GLU A 165 16.86 -21.06 5.05
CA GLU A 165 16.03 -22.06 5.74
C GLU A 165 16.38 -22.20 7.23
N GLN A 166 17.67 -22.09 7.57
CA GLN A 166 18.10 -22.10 8.97
C GLN A 166 17.56 -20.89 9.74
N LEU A 167 17.66 -19.70 9.17
CA LEU A 167 17.18 -18.46 9.78
C LEU A 167 15.65 -18.41 9.89
N GLU A 168 14.93 -18.94 8.91
CA GLU A 168 13.47 -19.07 8.97
C GLU A 168 13.03 -19.96 10.13
N LYS A 169 13.69 -21.12 10.33
CA LYS A 169 13.44 -21.99 11.49
C LYS A 169 13.75 -21.33 12.82
N MET A 170 14.83 -20.53 12.89
CA MET A 170 15.13 -19.76 14.10
C MET A 170 14.07 -18.70 14.36
N LEU A 171 13.55 -18.06 13.31
CA LEU A 171 12.51 -17.04 13.45
C LEU A 171 11.16 -17.62 13.90
N GLU A 172 10.81 -18.84 13.48
CA GLU A 172 9.64 -19.57 13.98
C GLU A 172 9.71 -19.89 15.49
N GLN A 173 10.92 -20.08 16.01
CA GLN A 173 11.14 -20.36 17.42
C GLN A 173 11.20 -19.10 18.31
N TYR A 174 11.25 -17.91 17.70
CA TYR A 174 11.23 -16.63 18.41
C TYR A 174 9.78 -16.23 18.79
N PRO A 175 9.51 -15.59 19.93
CA PRO A 175 10.46 -15.32 21.04
C PRO A 175 10.54 -16.46 22.07
N LYS A 176 9.83 -17.56 21.85
CA LYS A 176 9.62 -18.59 22.89
C LYS A 176 10.88 -19.34 23.29
N TYR A 177 11.74 -19.69 22.32
CA TYR A 177 12.91 -20.51 22.52
C TYR A 177 14.23 -19.84 22.14
N ILE A 178 14.19 -18.78 21.36
CA ILE A 178 15.36 -18.06 20.86
C ILE A 178 15.22 -16.57 21.16
N ASP A 179 16.30 -15.93 21.63
CA ASP A 179 16.31 -14.50 21.90
C ASP A 179 16.65 -13.65 20.65
N ALA A 180 16.31 -12.36 20.73
CA ALA A 180 16.54 -11.40 19.66
C ALA A 180 18.02 -11.17 19.32
N LYS A 181 18.94 -11.40 20.26
CA LYS A 181 20.39 -11.22 20.07
C LYS A 181 20.95 -12.35 19.21
N THR A 182 20.52 -13.57 19.46
CA THR A 182 20.90 -14.78 18.71
C THR A 182 20.50 -14.66 17.24
N ILE A 183 19.25 -14.29 16.93
CA ILE A 183 18.79 -14.09 15.54
C ILE A 183 19.59 -12.97 14.87
N ARG A 184 19.82 -11.85 15.55
CA ARG A 184 20.59 -10.73 14.99
C ARG A 184 22.02 -11.11 14.64
N ASN A 185 22.68 -11.92 15.47
CA ASN A 185 24.03 -12.37 15.21
C ASN A 185 24.07 -13.34 14.02
N ALA A 186 23.16 -14.31 13.97
CA ALA A 186 23.04 -15.24 12.85
C ALA A 186 22.77 -14.53 11.52
N MET A 187 21.93 -13.49 11.52
CA MET A 187 21.68 -12.65 10.32
C MET A 187 22.92 -11.89 9.88
N LYS A 188 23.72 -11.34 10.81
CA LYS A 188 24.99 -10.65 10.46
C LYS A 188 25.99 -11.59 9.81
N GLU A 189 26.11 -12.82 10.29
CA GLU A 189 26.97 -13.85 9.73
C GLU A 189 26.51 -14.34 8.36
N ALA A 190 25.21 -14.25 8.07
CA ALA A 190 24.66 -14.68 6.80
C ALA A 190 24.76 -13.61 5.68
N ILE A 191 24.98 -12.34 6.04
CA ILE A 191 25.09 -11.22 5.11
C ILE A 191 26.57 -10.94 4.72
N ASN A 192 27.52 -11.33 5.60
CA ASN A 192 28.96 -11.25 5.32
C ASN A 192 29.44 -12.51 4.58
#